data_c2ea6e83af2ecb6c36c9dcaaff805d04
#
_entry.id   c2ea6e83af2ecb6c36c9dcaaff805d04
#
_cell.length_a   1.000
_cell.length_b   1.000
_cell.length_c   1.000
_cell.angle_alpha   90.00
_cell.angle_beta   90.00
_cell.angle_gamma   90.00
#
_symmetry.space_group_name_H-M   'P 1'
#
loop_
_entity.id
_entity.type
_entity.pdbx_description
1 polymer ?
#
loop_
_entity_poly.entity_id
_entity_poly.type
_entity_poly.pdbx_seq_one_letter_code
_entity_poly.pdbx_strand_id
1 'polypeptide(L)'
;RDHQPVAGISWQQAASFCNWLSLLEGLPPFYRENQGIIIGFNPSSTGYRLPTEAEWAFSARVDGESLRRFAWGNDFPPTQVVINVADNTSALVTGRILNGYNDQFVVSAPVGSFPPNHRGLHDMGGNVAEWVHDGYRIPSANAELAIDPLGEQRGDNYTIRGGSWALS
;
A
#
# COMPACT_ATOMS: atom_id res chain seq x y z
N ARG A 1 18.19 11.79 0.27
CA ARG A 1 17.35 11.09 1.27
C ARG A 1 15.93 11.64 1.33
N ASP A 2 15.72 12.89 0.95
CA ASP A 2 14.44 13.61 1.12
C ASP A 2 13.32 13.16 0.14
N HIS A 3 13.63 12.31 -0.81
CA HIS A 3 12.68 11.77 -1.79
C HIS A 3 12.48 10.26 -1.69
N GLN A 4 13.09 9.60 -0.71
CA GLN A 4 12.89 8.17 -0.50
C GLN A 4 11.59 7.90 0.25
N PRO A 5 10.88 6.80 -0.06
CA PRO A 5 9.71 6.42 0.71
C PRO A 5 10.08 6.15 2.17
N VAL A 6 9.19 6.47 3.07
CA VAL A 6 9.35 6.10 4.49
C VAL A 6 9.13 4.60 4.62
N ALA A 7 10.13 3.89 5.14
CA ALA A 7 10.10 2.44 5.32
C ALA A 7 10.44 2.06 6.77
N GLY A 8 10.16 0.81 7.15
CA GLY A 8 10.45 0.29 8.50
C GLY A 8 9.53 0.83 9.60
N ILE A 9 8.36 1.36 9.23
CA ILE A 9 7.34 1.82 10.17
C ILE A 9 6.33 0.70 10.47
N SER A 10 5.81 0.69 11.69
CA SER A 10 4.72 -0.20 12.07
C SER A 10 3.36 0.36 11.60
N TRP A 11 2.34 -0.49 11.56
CA TRP A 11 0.96 -0.07 11.32
C TRP A 11 0.49 0.99 12.34
N GLN A 12 0.85 0.80 13.61
CA GLN A 12 0.55 1.75 14.69
C GLN A 12 1.10 3.15 14.38
N GLN A 13 2.36 3.20 13.93
CA GLN A 13 3.01 4.47 13.57
C GLN A 13 2.35 5.13 12.35
N ALA A 14 1.96 4.33 11.34
CA ALA A 14 1.25 4.84 10.17
C ALA A 14 -0.15 5.39 10.55
N ALA A 15 -0.89 4.69 11.42
CA ALA A 15 -2.18 5.14 11.92
C ALA A 15 -2.07 6.40 12.78
N SER A 16 -1.06 6.47 13.68
CA SER A 16 -0.77 7.68 14.47
C SER A 16 -0.39 8.87 13.60
N PHE A 17 0.34 8.63 12.50
CA PHE A 17 0.65 9.68 11.51
C PHE A 17 -0.63 10.25 10.87
N CYS A 18 -1.61 9.42 10.53
CA CYS A 18 -2.91 9.89 10.01
C CYS A 18 -3.63 10.77 11.04
N ASN A 19 -3.59 10.40 12.32
CA ASN A 19 -4.14 11.23 13.41
C ASN A 19 -3.41 12.58 13.53
N TRP A 20 -2.09 12.55 13.50
CA TRP A 20 -1.27 13.77 13.55
C TRP A 20 -1.60 14.72 12.39
N LEU A 21 -1.71 14.18 11.17
CA LEU A 21 -2.06 14.96 9.98
C LEU A 21 -3.48 15.55 10.11
N SER A 22 -4.43 14.76 10.61
CA SER A 22 -5.79 15.23 10.87
C SER A 22 -5.79 16.43 11.81
N LEU A 23 -5.08 16.34 12.93
CA LEU A 23 -4.98 17.42 13.92
C LEU A 23 -4.31 18.66 13.35
N LEU A 24 -3.27 18.49 12.50
CA LEU A 24 -2.57 19.59 11.83
C LEU A 24 -3.52 20.41 10.94
N GLU A 25 -4.49 19.74 10.31
CA GLU A 25 -5.49 20.36 9.43
C GLU A 25 -6.82 20.68 10.14
N GLY A 26 -6.89 20.54 11.47
CA GLY A 26 -8.08 20.84 12.26
C GLY A 26 -9.22 19.83 12.09
N LEU A 27 -8.90 18.62 11.61
CA LEU A 27 -9.87 17.53 11.46
C LEU A 27 -9.89 16.62 12.69
N PRO A 28 -11.04 16.00 13.01
CA PRO A 28 -11.10 15.03 14.09
C PRO A 28 -10.29 13.78 13.75
N PRO A 29 -9.45 13.24 14.66
CA PRO A 29 -8.72 12.01 14.44
C PRO A 29 -9.64 10.83 14.15
N PHE A 30 -9.24 9.97 13.20
CA PHE A 30 -9.99 8.76 12.89
C PHE A 30 -9.69 7.65 13.89
N TYR A 31 -8.43 7.45 14.25
CA TYR A 31 -8.03 6.41 15.20
C TYR A 31 -8.13 6.91 16.64
N ARG A 32 -8.67 6.07 17.53
CA ARG A 32 -8.63 6.30 18.98
C ARG A 32 -7.29 5.78 19.50
N GLU A 33 -6.51 6.69 20.06
CA GLU A 33 -5.16 6.43 20.54
C GLU A 33 -5.06 6.66 22.05
N ASN A 34 -4.37 5.77 22.73
CA ASN A 34 -4.03 5.91 24.13
C ASN A 34 -2.54 5.61 24.33
N GLN A 35 -1.77 6.58 24.79
CA GLN A 35 -0.32 6.46 25.03
C GLN A 35 0.46 5.88 23.83
N GLY A 36 0.14 6.33 22.62
CA GLY A 36 0.79 5.89 21.38
C GLY A 36 0.31 4.54 20.84
N ILE A 37 -0.73 3.95 21.46
CA ILE A 37 -1.32 2.69 21.02
C ILE A 37 -2.71 2.96 20.46
N ILE A 38 -2.97 2.49 19.25
CA ILE A 38 -4.30 2.53 18.64
C ILE A 38 -5.18 1.46 19.29
N ILE A 39 -6.25 1.92 19.94
CA ILE A 39 -7.20 1.07 20.67
C ILE A 39 -8.56 0.95 19.98
N GLY A 40 -8.73 1.57 18.82
CA GLY A 40 -9.95 1.53 18.04
C GLY A 40 -10.01 2.70 17.07
N PHE A 41 -11.17 2.96 16.50
CA PHE A 41 -11.38 4.08 15.59
C PHE A 41 -12.81 4.63 15.65
N ASN A 42 -13.02 5.76 15.01
CA ASN A 42 -14.31 6.41 14.86
C ASN A 42 -14.72 6.44 13.37
N PRO A 43 -15.63 5.57 12.91
CA PRO A 43 -16.02 5.52 11.51
C PRO A 43 -16.75 6.78 11.02
N SER A 44 -17.23 7.62 11.92
CA SER A 44 -17.84 8.91 11.58
C SER A 44 -16.85 10.07 11.50
N SER A 45 -15.55 9.82 11.74
CA SER A 45 -14.53 10.86 11.60
C SER A 45 -14.29 11.21 10.13
N THR A 46 -14.08 12.51 9.89
CA THR A 46 -13.66 13.06 8.58
C THR A 46 -12.14 13.23 8.48
N GLY A 47 -11.39 12.81 9.47
CA GLY A 47 -9.94 12.87 9.48
C GLY A 47 -9.28 11.81 8.60
N TYR A 48 -7.98 11.95 8.45
CA TYR A 48 -7.15 11.03 7.67
C TYR A 48 -7.09 9.65 8.32
N ARG A 49 -7.09 8.63 7.48
CA ARG A 49 -6.86 7.23 7.84
C ARG A 49 -6.12 6.47 6.75
N LEU A 50 -5.62 5.31 7.07
CA LEU A 50 -5.14 4.36 6.06
C LEU A 50 -6.32 3.93 5.17
N PRO A 51 -6.08 3.68 3.87
CA PRO A 51 -7.11 3.12 2.99
C PRO A 51 -7.48 1.71 3.48
N THR A 52 -8.70 1.29 3.29
CA THR A 52 -9.04 -0.12 3.43
C THR A 52 -8.39 -0.93 2.30
N GLU A 53 -8.27 -2.25 2.47
CA GLU A 53 -7.77 -3.12 1.41
C GLU A 53 -8.60 -3.01 0.13
N ALA A 54 -9.93 -2.87 0.27
CA ALA A 54 -10.83 -2.67 -0.85
C ALA A 54 -10.60 -1.33 -1.56
N GLU A 55 -10.42 -0.23 -0.81
CA GLU A 55 -10.11 1.10 -1.37
C GLU A 55 -8.75 1.11 -2.06
N TRP A 56 -7.75 0.47 -1.45
CA TRP A 56 -6.43 0.31 -2.05
C TRP A 56 -6.53 -0.45 -3.38
N ALA A 57 -7.20 -1.62 -3.38
CA ALA A 57 -7.37 -2.45 -4.57
C ALA A 57 -8.15 -1.72 -5.68
N PHE A 58 -9.19 -0.98 -5.32
CA PHE A 58 -9.94 -0.13 -6.23
C PHE A 58 -9.06 0.95 -6.85
N SER A 59 -8.30 1.66 -6.02
CA SER A 59 -7.44 2.75 -6.46
C SER A 59 -6.28 2.28 -7.34
N ALA A 60 -5.75 1.08 -7.06
CA ALA A 60 -4.66 0.49 -7.83
C ALA A 60 -5.12 -0.11 -9.17
N ARG A 61 -6.30 -0.76 -9.22
CA ARG A 61 -6.62 -1.72 -10.27
C ARG A 61 -7.89 -1.43 -11.07
N VAL A 62 -8.84 -0.64 -10.55
CA VAL A 62 -10.10 -0.37 -11.26
C VAL A 62 -9.98 0.84 -12.16
N ASP A 63 -10.06 0.63 -13.48
CA ASP A 63 -9.98 1.64 -14.53
C ASP A 63 -11.30 1.65 -15.33
N GLY A 64 -12.15 2.62 -15.03
CA GLY A 64 -13.53 2.63 -15.53
C GLY A 64 -14.29 1.37 -15.10
N GLU A 65 -14.78 0.60 -16.05
CA GLU A 65 -15.47 -0.70 -15.83
C GLU A 65 -14.49 -1.90 -15.84
N SER A 66 -13.19 -1.66 -16.08
CA SER A 66 -12.19 -2.71 -16.20
C SER A 66 -11.47 -2.95 -14.88
N LEU A 67 -11.28 -4.21 -14.53
CA LEU A 67 -10.44 -4.64 -13.41
C LEU A 67 -9.10 -5.13 -13.96
N ARG A 68 -8.03 -4.38 -13.73
CA ARG A 68 -6.68 -4.76 -14.08
C ARG A 68 -6.14 -5.83 -13.12
N ARG A 69 -5.27 -6.69 -13.63
CA ARG A 69 -4.60 -7.71 -12.81
C ARG A 69 -3.61 -7.08 -11.82
N PHE A 70 -2.88 -6.05 -12.25
CA PHE A 70 -1.89 -5.31 -11.47
C PHE A 70 -2.13 -3.81 -11.54
N ALA A 71 -1.46 -3.04 -10.69
CA ALA A 71 -1.56 -1.58 -10.70
C ALA A 71 -1.07 -0.94 -12.02
N TRP A 72 -0.16 -1.59 -12.73
CA TRP A 72 0.39 -1.14 -14.01
C TRP A 72 -0.31 -1.72 -15.24
N GLY A 73 -1.20 -2.71 -15.10
CA GLY A 73 -1.90 -3.35 -16.22
C GLY A 73 -2.14 -4.83 -16.00
N ASN A 74 -2.12 -5.60 -17.10
CA ASN A 74 -2.47 -7.02 -17.06
C ASN A 74 -1.26 -7.96 -17.29
N ASP A 75 -0.17 -7.45 -17.83
CA ASP A 75 1.00 -8.24 -18.20
C ASP A 75 1.98 -8.41 -17.03
N PHE A 76 2.53 -9.60 -16.90
CA PHE A 76 3.62 -9.91 -16.00
C PHE A 76 4.65 -10.83 -16.65
N PRO A 77 5.92 -10.44 -16.67
CA PRO A 77 6.47 -9.17 -16.24
C PRO A 77 5.92 -7.99 -17.05
N PRO A 78 5.95 -6.75 -16.50
CA PRO A 78 5.56 -5.59 -17.29
C PRO A 78 6.49 -5.40 -18.48
N THR A 79 5.94 -4.96 -19.61
CA THR A 79 6.68 -4.73 -20.85
C THR A 79 7.50 -3.44 -20.85
N GLN A 80 7.22 -2.55 -19.91
CA GLN A 80 7.92 -1.29 -19.69
C GLN A 80 8.40 -1.17 -18.25
N VAL A 81 9.35 -0.29 -17.99
CA VAL A 81 9.84 -0.02 -16.63
C VAL A 81 8.84 0.90 -15.93
N VAL A 82 7.97 0.30 -15.13
CA VAL A 82 6.81 0.96 -14.46
C VAL A 82 6.73 0.69 -12.96
N ILE A 83 7.60 -0.15 -12.43
CA ILE A 83 7.62 -0.52 -11.01
C ILE A 83 9.06 -0.77 -10.54
N ASN A 84 9.30 -0.65 -9.23
CA ASN A 84 10.53 -1.09 -8.60
C ASN A 84 10.28 -2.43 -7.89
N VAL A 85 10.96 -3.48 -8.35
CA VAL A 85 10.86 -4.86 -7.83
C VAL A 85 12.23 -5.51 -7.78
N ALA A 86 12.34 -6.68 -7.16
CA ALA A 86 13.58 -7.46 -7.20
C ALA A 86 13.88 -7.88 -8.67
N ASP A 87 14.91 -7.27 -9.25
CA ASP A 87 15.32 -7.42 -10.65
C ASP A 87 16.83 -7.68 -10.79
N ASN A 88 17.34 -7.59 -12.02
CA ASN A 88 18.75 -7.81 -12.31
C ASN A 88 19.68 -6.84 -11.54
N THR A 89 19.25 -5.62 -11.26
CA THR A 89 20.03 -4.61 -10.53
C THR A 89 20.17 -4.97 -9.05
N SER A 90 19.12 -5.51 -8.47
CA SER A 90 19.05 -5.89 -7.05
C SER A 90 19.49 -7.33 -6.76
N ALA A 91 19.91 -8.09 -7.76
CA ALA A 91 20.22 -9.53 -7.67
C ALA A 91 21.19 -9.91 -6.53
N LEU A 92 22.20 -9.08 -6.27
CA LEU A 92 23.19 -9.32 -5.22
C LEU A 92 22.63 -9.11 -3.80
N VAL A 93 21.50 -8.43 -3.68
CA VAL A 93 20.86 -8.09 -2.40
C VAL A 93 19.66 -8.98 -2.11
N THR A 94 18.83 -9.28 -3.12
CA THR A 94 17.55 -9.96 -2.95
C THR A 94 17.60 -11.47 -3.18
N GLY A 95 18.55 -11.95 -3.99
CA GLY A 95 18.73 -13.36 -4.32
C GLY A 95 17.68 -13.97 -5.26
N ARG A 96 16.43 -13.49 -5.27
CA ARG A 96 15.38 -13.83 -6.26
C ARG A 96 15.05 -12.59 -7.05
N ILE A 97 14.97 -12.74 -8.35
CA ILE A 97 14.78 -11.58 -9.24
C ILE A 97 13.80 -11.90 -10.36
N LEU A 98 13.17 -10.87 -10.86
CA LEU A 98 12.42 -10.87 -12.11
C LEU A 98 13.41 -10.78 -13.29
N ASN A 99 13.67 -11.93 -13.93
CA ASN A 99 14.62 -12.00 -15.03
C ASN A 99 14.16 -11.17 -16.23
N GLY A 100 15.12 -10.45 -16.83
CA GLY A 100 14.84 -9.64 -18.02
C GLY A 100 14.20 -8.29 -17.72
N TYR A 101 14.00 -7.95 -16.47
CA TYR A 101 13.56 -6.65 -16.01
C TYR A 101 14.72 -5.87 -15.37
N ASN A 102 14.74 -4.55 -15.52
CA ASN A 102 15.75 -3.68 -14.92
C ASN A 102 15.16 -2.29 -14.68
N ASP A 103 14.89 -1.98 -13.43
CA ASP A 103 14.36 -0.69 -12.99
C ASP A 103 15.46 0.32 -12.64
N GLN A 104 16.72 -0.11 -12.62
CA GLN A 104 17.94 0.66 -12.33
C GLN A 104 18.13 0.99 -10.83
N PHE A 105 17.33 0.46 -9.93
CA PHE A 105 17.47 0.67 -8.50
C PHE A 105 17.84 -0.63 -7.77
N VAL A 106 18.86 -0.56 -6.93
CA VAL A 106 19.31 -1.72 -6.13
C VAL A 106 18.38 -1.99 -4.96
N VAL A 107 17.76 -0.94 -4.44
CA VAL A 107 16.80 -0.91 -3.33
C VAL A 107 15.64 0.01 -3.69
N SER A 108 14.95 0.60 -2.70
CA SER A 108 13.86 1.52 -2.98
C SER A 108 14.29 2.68 -3.89
N ALA A 109 13.42 3.06 -4.81
CA ALA A 109 13.55 4.23 -5.66
C ALA A 109 13.01 5.50 -4.95
N PRO A 110 13.44 6.69 -5.35
CA PRO A 110 12.76 7.93 -4.93
C PRO A 110 11.27 7.88 -5.32
N VAL A 111 10.41 8.43 -4.47
CA VAL A 111 8.96 8.46 -4.73
C VAL A 111 8.65 9.12 -6.07
N GLY A 112 7.70 8.57 -6.82
CA GLY A 112 7.31 9.08 -8.14
C GLY A 112 8.34 8.85 -9.25
N SER A 113 9.32 7.95 -9.07
CA SER A 113 10.29 7.61 -10.13
C SER A 113 9.64 6.88 -11.30
N PHE A 114 8.50 6.26 -11.12
CA PHE A 114 7.76 5.52 -12.14
C PHE A 114 6.47 6.24 -12.54
N PRO A 115 5.94 5.96 -13.74
CA PRO A 115 4.69 6.56 -14.19
C PRO A 115 3.54 6.29 -13.20
N PRO A 116 2.63 7.25 -13.00
CA PRO A 116 1.45 7.02 -12.18
C PRO A 116 0.48 6.05 -12.88
N ASN A 117 -0.38 5.43 -12.09
CA ASN A 117 -1.50 4.68 -12.64
C ASN A 117 -2.56 5.62 -13.25
N HIS A 118 -3.65 5.07 -13.76
CA HIS A 118 -4.77 5.80 -14.38
C HIS A 118 -5.47 6.81 -13.44
N ARG A 119 -5.23 6.74 -12.14
CA ARG A 119 -5.77 7.66 -11.12
C ARG A 119 -4.73 8.69 -10.65
N GLY A 120 -3.55 8.73 -11.26
CA GLY A 120 -2.48 9.63 -10.87
C GLY A 120 -1.69 9.18 -9.65
N LEU A 121 -1.85 7.93 -9.18
CA LEU A 121 -1.14 7.39 -8.03
C LEU A 121 0.14 6.70 -8.48
N HIS A 122 1.25 7.06 -7.85
CA HIS A 122 2.56 6.46 -8.09
C HIS A 122 2.81 5.27 -7.17
N ASP A 123 3.71 4.39 -7.60
CA ASP A 123 4.32 3.32 -6.81
C ASP A 123 3.35 2.27 -6.22
N MET A 124 2.09 2.23 -6.70
CA MET A 124 1.05 1.30 -6.23
C MET A 124 1.39 -0.19 -6.45
N GLY A 125 2.47 -0.50 -7.13
CA GLY A 125 2.87 -1.88 -7.40
C GLY A 125 4.39 -2.03 -7.34
N GLY A 126 4.98 -1.99 -6.15
CA GLY A 126 6.43 -2.10 -5.97
C GLY A 126 6.97 -1.01 -5.06
N ASN A 127 8.26 -0.75 -5.11
CA ASN A 127 9.01 0.18 -4.30
C ASN A 127 8.97 -0.19 -2.80
N VAL A 128 7.95 0.21 -2.06
CA VAL A 128 7.73 -0.24 -0.67
C VAL A 128 6.32 -0.75 -0.48
N ALA A 129 6.16 -1.78 0.36
CA ALA A 129 4.84 -2.28 0.71
C ALA A 129 4.10 -1.26 1.58
N GLU A 130 2.79 -1.18 1.39
CA GLU A 130 1.92 -0.17 1.98
C GLU A 130 0.97 -0.79 3.00
N TRP A 131 0.89 -0.17 4.18
CA TRP A 131 -0.09 -0.54 5.19
C TRP A 131 -1.49 -0.13 4.74
N VAL A 132 -2.45 -1.03 4.93
CA VAL A 132 -3.88 -0.71 4.82
C VAL A 132 -4.54 -0.80 6.20
N HIS A 133 -5.77 -0.29 6.30
CA HIS A 133 -6.51 -0.24 7.55
C HIS A 133 -6.83 -1.61 8.13
N ASP A 134 -6.99 -2.59 7.26
CA ASP A 134 -7.54 -3.91 7.56
C ASP A 134 -6.57 -4.77 8.39
N GLY A 135 -7.10 -5.42 9.42
CA GLY A 135 -6.46 -6.58 10.02
C GLY A 135 -6.34 -7.72 9.01
N TYR A 136 -5.25 -8.46 9.07
CA TYR A 136 -5.04 -9.59 8.17
C TYR A 136 -6.01 -10.72 8.47
N ARG A 137 -6.72 -11.17 7.44
CA ARG A 137 -7.64 -12.29 7.49
C ARG A 137 -7.58 -13.09 6.20
N ILE A 138 -7.67 -14.41 6.32
CA ILE A 138 -7.93 -15.28 5.16
C ILE A 138 -9.44 -15.27 4.90
N PRO A 139 -9.90 -14.75 3.74
CA PRO A 139 -11.32 -14.72 3.44
C PRO A 139 -11.92 -16.12 3.43
N SER A 140 -13.15 -16.26 3.93
CA SER A 140 -13.92 -17.48 3.78
C SER A 140 -14.31 -17.69 2.31
N ALA A 141 -14.30 -18.93 1.83
CA ALA A 141 -14.76 -19.27 0.49
C ALA A 141 -16.23 -18.89 0.24
N ASN A 142 -17.01 -18.76 1.31
CA ASN A 142 -18.44 -18.38 1.27
C ASN A 142 -18.67 -16.96 1.79
N ALA A 143 -17.66 -16.09 1.74
CA ALA A 143 -17.82 -14.70 2.18
C ALA A 143 -18.87 -14.00 1.30
N GLU A 144 -19.83 -13.34 1.94
CA GLU A 144 -20.79 -12.48 1.24
C GLU A 144 -20.10 -11.23 0.68
N LEU A 145 -20.67 -10.69 -0.40
CA LEU A 145 -20.17 -9.43 -0.97
C LEU A 145 -20.40 -8.30 0.04
N ALA A 146 -19.31 -7.70 0.49
CA ALA A 146 -19.36 -6.53 1.36
C ALA A 146 -19.45 -5.24 0.52
N ILE A 147 -20.28 -4.30 0.96
CA ILE A 147 -20.36 -2.95 0.37
C ILE A 147 -19.62 -2.00 1.30
N ASP A 148 -18.67 -1.22 0.75
CA ASP A 148 -17.83 -0.26 1.49
C ASP A 148 -17.24 -0.84 2.79
N PRO A 149 -16.54 -1.98 2.71
CA PRO A 149 -16.04 -2.64 3.91
C PRO A 149 -14.99 -1.77 4.61
N LEU A 150 -15.15 -1.59 5.92
CA LEU A 150 -14.11 -0.97 6.78
C LEU A 150 -13.04 -1.97 7.22
N GLY A 151 -13.06 -3.20 6.67
CA GLY A 151 -12.11 -4.25 7.01
C GLY A 151 -12.32 -4.88 8.38
N GLU A 152 -11.57 -5.93 8.65
CA GLU A 152 -11.54 -6.56 9.97
C GLU A 152 -10.70 -5.71 10.93
N GLN A 153 -11.26 -5.47 12.11
CA GLN A 153 -10.68 -4.53 13.09
C GLN A 153 -9.86 -5.21 14.19
N ARG A 154 -9.83 -6.53 14.21
CA ARG A 154 -9.18 -7.31 15.26
C ARG A 154 -8.28 -8.37 14.65
N GLY A 155 -7.01 -8.26 14.94
CA GLY A 155 -5.99 -9.24 14.62
C GLY A 155 -4.65 -8.74 15.15
N ASP A 156 -3.75 -9.67 15.41
CA ASP A 156 -2.36 -9.36 15.78
C ASP A 156 -1.54 -8.89 14.58
N ASN A 157 -2.07 -9.08 13.38
CA ASN A 157 -1.43 -8.74 12.11
C ASN A 157 -2.33 -7.82 11.27
N TYR A 158 -1.71 -6.95 10.50
CA TYR A 158 -2.37 -6.05 9.55
C TYR A 158 -1.97 -6.39 8.12
N THR A 159 -2.84 -6.05 7.19
CA THR A 159 -2.62 -6.29 5.77
C THR A 159 -1.67 -5.25 5.18
N ILE A 160 -0.77 -5.72 4.32
CA ILE A 160 0.09 -4.89 3.47
C ILE A 160 -0.21 -5.15 2.00
N ARG A 161 -0.05 -4.13 1.16
CA ARG A 161 -0.34 -4.19 -0.28
C ARG A 161 0.81 -3.61 -1.09
N GLY A 162 0.76 -3.77 -2.42
CA GLY A 162 1.69 -3.15 -3.37
C GLY A 162 2.93 -3.99 -3.69
N GLY A 163 3.39 -4.84 -2.81
CA GLY A 163 4.70 -5.49 -2.95
C GLY A 163 5.84 -4.53 -2.59
N SER A 164 7.07 -4.89 -2.92
CA SER A 164 8.24 -4.04 -2.63
C SER A 164 9.40 -4.34 -3.59
N TRP A 165 10.43 -3.49 -3.54
CA TRP A 165 11.68 -3.66 -4.27
C TRP A 165 12.39 -5.01 -3.99
N ALA A 166 12.10 -5.65 -2.88
CA ALA A 166 12.70 -6.94 -2.49
C ALA A 166 11.89 -8.17 -2.93
N LEU A 167 10.75 -7.99 -3.61
CA LEU A 167 9.86 -9.04 -4.09
C LEU A 167 9.84 -9.08 -5.62
N SER A 168 9.75 -10.29 -6.20
CA SER A 168 9.68 -10.54 -7.64
C SER A 168 8.43 -11.33 -8.01
#